data_c2a2ac10514dfeee238a17769a059ca2
#
_entry.id   c2a2ac10514dfeee238a17769a059ca2
#
_cell.length_a   1.000
_cell.length_b   1.000
_cell.length_c   1.000
_cell.angle_alpha   90.00
_cell.angle_beta   90.00
_cell.angle_gamma   90.00
#
_symmetry.space_group_name_H-M   'P 1'
#
loop_
_entity.id
_entity.type
_entity.pdbx_description
1 polymer ?
#
loop_
_entity_poly.entity_id
_entity_poly.type
_entity_poly.pdbx_seq_one_letter_code
_entity_poly.pdbx_strand_id
1 'polypeptide(L)'
;WSKQIDQFIMHNGVSFDAPILNRLTGSNIKLSQVRDTLIESQLYNPTREGGHSLSSWGQRLGFLKGDYNDFTTFNEDMLEYCLRDTELTRKLAHKLSKEGEKFSSKSYELERKVRAIVDQQEKNGFAFNLREAMSFLATLEEEQHELENQAQEMFKPKEVQLKTKVKYIPFNIASRKQIAERLEELGWKPSKFTDKGNVIVSEEILNTVKMPEAQMFSRYFLLQKRTGLLKAWIEACQDDGRVRGRVMTLRTITGRMAHNSPNMAQVPAVYSPYGKECRSLWTVSNPDTHVL
;
A
#
# COMPACT_ATOMS: atom_id res chain seq x y z
N TRP A 1 12.23 -35.61 6.72
CA TRP A 1 12.25 -35.51 5.25
C TRP A 1 12.91 -34.18 4.80
N SER A 2 12.61 -33.04 5.41
CA SER A 2 13.15 -31.73 5.01
C SER A 2 14.68 -31.67 5.07
N LYS A 3 15.34 -32.43 5.96
CA LYS A 3 16.82 -32.51 6.08
C LYS A 3 17.49 -33.23 4.92
N GLN A 4 16.74 -34.00 4.13
CA GLN A 4 17.22 -34.78 3.00
C GLN A 4 17.04 -34.05 1.65
N ILE A 5 16.44 -32.85 1.68
CA ILE A 5 16.16 -32.07 0.47
C ILE A 5 17.14 -30.90 0.40
N ASP A 6 17.90 -30.85 -0.70
CA ASP A 6 18.86 -29.78 -0.93
C ASP A 6 18.18 -28.46 -1.30
N GLN A 7 17.09 -28.52 -2.07
CA GLN A 7 16.41 -27.31 -2.53
C GLN A 7 14.89 -27.51 -2.63
N PHE A 8 14.14 -26.56 -2.06
CA PHE A 8 12.70 -26.42 -2.19
C PHE A 8 12.39 -25.34 -3.23
N ILE A 9 11.70 -25.71 -4.29
CA ILE A 9 11.23 -24.76 -5.31
C ILE A 9 9.80 -24.34 -4.98
N MET A 10 9.59 -23.07 -4.71
CA MET A 10 8.34 -22.52 -4.26
C MET A 10 8.02 -21.22 -5.00
N HIS A 11 6.75 -20.79 -4.97
CA HIS A 11 6.34 -19.49 -5.49
C HIS A 11 5.85 -18.61 -4.35
N ASN A 12 6.59 -17.57 -3.98
CA ASN A 12 6.43 -16.80 -2.74
C ASN A 12 6.77 -17.62 -1.47
N GLY A 13 7.65 -18.59 -1.61
CA GLY A 13 7.94 -19.57 -0.57
C GLY A 13 8.71 -19.02 0.61
N VAL A 14 9.53 -17.98 0.41
CA VAL A 14 10.26 -17.29 1.49
C VAL A 14 9.29 -16.69 2.50
N SER A 15 8.23 -16.06 2.01
CA SER A 15 7.25 -15.35 2.85
C SER A 15 6.13 -16.26 3.36
N PHE A 16 5.80 -17.33 2.65
CA PHE A 16 4.59 -18.11 2.92
C PHE A 16 4.88 -19.58 3.21
N ASP A 17 5.26 -20.38 2.22
CA ASP A 17 5.33 -21.85 2.37
C ASP A 17 6.37 -22.29 3.40
N ALA A 18 7.60 -21.81 3.32
CA ALA A 18 8.66 -22.25 4.21
C ALA A 18 8.40 -21.90 5.69
N PRO A 19 7.98 -20.68 6.05
CA PRO A 19 7.59 -20.36 7.43
C PRO A 19 6.40 -21.18 7.94
N ILE A 20 5.40 -21.44 7.10
CA ILE A 20 4.21 -22.22 7.49
C ILE A 20 4.58 -23.69 7.72
N LEU A 21 5.30 -24.30 6.80
CA LEU A 21 5.78 -25.66 6.94
C LEU A 21 6.63 -25.83 8.20
N ASN A 22 7.58 -24.91 8.44
CA ASN A 22 8.40 -24.94 9.65
C ASN A 22 7.57 -24.89 10.92
N ARG A 23 6.52 -24.05 10.95
CA ARG A 23 5.65 -23.89 12.12
C ARG A 23 4.73 -25.10 12.33
N LEU A 24 4.10 -25.62 11.27
CA LEU A 24 3.05 -26.62 11.39
C LEU A 24 3.60 -28.05 11.42
N THR A 25 4.70 -28.31 10.75
CA THR A 25 5.24 -29.70 10.63
C THR A 25 6.53 -29.91 11.43
N GLY A 26 7.05 -28.87 12.10
CA GLY A 26 8.36 -28.95 12.75
C GLY A 26 9.53 -29.10 11.76
N SER A 27 9.31 -28.86 10.48
CA SER A 27 10.36 -28.82 9.47
C SER A 27 11.38 -27.75 9.83
N ASN A 28 12.63 -27.92 9.38
CA ASN A 28 13.69 -26.91 9.55
C ASN A 28 14.21 -26.50 8.17
N ILE A 29 13.31 -25.98 7.33
CA ILE A 29 13.66 -25.48 6.00
C ILE A 29 14.42 -24.16 6.18
N LYS A 30 15.68 -24.17 5.77
CA LYS A 30 16.56 -23.00 5.83
C LYS A 30 16.30 -22.08 4.64
N LEU A 31 16.48 -20.78 4.83
CA LEU A 31 16.37 -19.81 3.74
C LEU A 31 17.26 -20.18 2.54
N SER A 32 18.47 -20.72 2.79
CA SER A 32 19.39 -21.17 1.74
C SER A 32 18.85 -22.31 0.88
N GLN A 33 17.91 -23.09 1.38
CA GLN A 33 17.27 -24.19 0.65
C GLN A 33 16.06 -23.75 -0.19
N VAL A 34 15.58 -22.50 -0.01
CA VAL A 34 14.39 -22.01 -0.75
C VAL A 34 14.82 -21.33 -2.04
N ARG A 35 14.37 -21.87 -3.16
CA ARG A 35 14.35 -21.21 -4.45
C ARG A 35 12.96 -20.62 -4.70
N ASP A 36 12.85 -19.31 -4.68
CA ASP A 36 11.57 -18.59 -4.79
C ASP A 36 11.37 -18.03 -6.20
N THR A 37 10.45 -18.64 -6.94
CA THR A 37 10.17 -18.28 -8.33
C THR A 37 9.47 -16.94 -8.47
N LEU A 38 8.85 -16.39 -7.41
CA LEU A 38 8.30 -15.03 -7.43
C LEU A 38 9.44 -14.00 -7.45
N ILE A 39 10.44 -14.17 -6.60
CA ILE A 39 11.63 -13.30 -6.55
C ILE A 39 12.37 -13.36 -7.91
N GLU A 40 12.62 -14.56 -8.44
CA GLU A 40 13.24 -14.72 -9.76
C GLU A 40 12.45 -14.02 -10.87
N SER A 41 11.12 -14.21 -10.90
CA SER A 41 10.24 -13.62 -11.90
C SER A 41 10.29 -12.08 -11.87
N GLN A 42 10.30 -11.48 -10.68
CA GLN A 42 10.37 -10.04 -10.51
C GLN A 42 11.75 -9.48 -10.84
N LEU A 43 12.81 -10.17 -10.42
CA LEU A 43 14.19 -9.77 -10.64
C LEU A 43 14.55 -9.80 -12.14
N TYR A 44 14.16 -10.88 -12.84
CA TYR A 44 14.55 -11.07 -14.24
C TYR A 44 13.78 -10.18 -15.21
N ASN A 45 12.52 -9.84 -14.89
CA ASN A 45 11.74 -8.94 -15.73
C ASN A 45 10.68 -8.19 -14.89
N PRO A 46 11.02 -7.03 -14.30
CA PRO A 46 10.10 -6.26 -13.46
C PRO A 46 8.88 -5.69 -14.20
N THR A 47 8.95 -5.58 -15.54
CA THR A 47 7.86 -5.03 -16.39
C THR A 47 7.00 -6.11 -17.01
N ARG A 48 7.03 -7.33 -16.49
CA ARG A 48 6.31 -8.48 -17.07
C ARG A 48 4.82 -8.20 -17.17
N GLU A 49 4.33 -8.23 -18.39
CA GLU A 49 2.91 -8.03 -18.71
C GLU A 49 2.04 -9.06 -17.98
N GLY A 50 0.92 -8.61 -17.38
CA GLY A 50 0.05 -9.45 -16.55
C GLY A 50 0.61 -9.80 -15.16
N GLY A 51 1.82 -9.31 -14.82
CA GLY A 51 2.41 -9.46 -13.48
C GLY A 51 3.08 -10.83 -13.23
N HIS A 52 3.33 -11.13 -11.96
CA HIS A 52 4.20 -12.22 -11.52
C HIS A 52 3.45 -13.33 -10.75
N SER A 53 2.13 -13.27 -10.63
CA SER A 53 1.35 -14.28 -9.92
C SER A 53 1.46 -15.65 -10.58
N LEU A 54 1.28 -16.72 -9.80
CA LEU A 54 1.27 -18.08 -10.34
C LEU A 54 0.17 -18.25 -11.39
N SER A 55 -1.00 -17.63 -11.21
CA SER A 55 -2.09 -17.62 -12.19
C SER A 55 -1.66 -16.97 -13.51
N SER A 56 -1.00 -15.80 -13.46
CA SER A 56 -0.49 -15.13 -14.66
C SER A 56 0.57 -15.96 -15.38
N TRP A 57 1.38 -16.69 -14.65
CA TRP A 57 2.33 -17.63 -15.21
C TRP A 57 1.65 -18.86 -15.83
N GLY A 58 0.57 -19.33 -15.21
CA GLY A 58 -0.25 -20.40 -15.78
C GLY A 58 -0.77 -20.07 -17.16
N GLN A 59 -1.27 -18.85 -17.36
CA GLN A 59 -1.72 -18.33 -18.66
C GLN A 59 -0.57 -18.32 -19.68
N ARG A 60 0.60 -17.77 -19.31
CA ARG A 60 1.78 -17.71 -20.20
C ARG A 60 2.36 -19.07 -20.60
N LEU A 61 2.27 -20.04 -19.70
CA LEU A 61 2.80 -21.38 -19.91
C LEU A 61 1.77 -22.33 -20.58
N GLY A 62 0.54 -21.85 -20.83
CA GLY A 62 -0.53 -22.70 -21.34
C GLY A 62 -0.95 -23.82 -20.36
N PHE A 63 -0.69 -23.62 -19.06
CA PHE A 63 -1.01 -24.56 -18.00
C PHE A 63 -1.72 -23.81 -16.89
N LEU A 64 -3.03 -23.66 -17.01
CA LEU A 64 -3.82 -22.82 -16.12
C LEU A 64 -3.79 -23.35 -14.68
N LYS A 65 -3.69 -22.43 -13.73
CA LYS A 65 -3.91 -22.69 -12.32
C LYS A 65 -5.32 -23.23 -12.10
N GLY A 66 -5.49 -24.17 -11.17
CA GLY A 66 -6.82 -24.66 -10.78
C GLY A 66 -7.68 -23.56 -10.19
N ASP A 67 -9.00 -23.70 -10.32
CA ASP A 67 -9.98 -22.81 -9.69
C ASP A 67 -10.55 -23.52 -8.45
N TYR A 68 -9.97 -23.22 -7.28
CA TYR A 68 -10.38 -23.78 -5.99
C TYR A 68 -10.32 -22.68 -4.93
N ASN A 69 -11.36 -22.57 -4.12
CA ASN A 69 -11.50 -21.47 -3.15
C ASN A 69 -12.02 -21.88 -1.76
N ASP A 70 -12.38 -23.14 -1.56
CA ASP A 70 -12.81 -23.65 -0.25
C ASP A 70 -11.66 -24.38 0.47
N PHE A 71 -10.94 -23.66 1.32
CA PHE A 71 -9.84 -24.18 2.14
C PHE A 71 -10.25 -24.50 3.57
N THR A 72 -11.53 -24.64 3.87
CA THR A 72 -12.04 -24.87 5.24
C THR A 72 -11.77 -26.29 5.73
N THR A 73 -11.92 -27.27 4.86
CA THR A 73 -11.69 -28.69 5.18
C THR A 73 -10.94 -29.37 4.04
N PHE A 74 -10.06 -30.30 4.40
CA PHE A 74 -9.34 -31.09 3.41
C PHE A 74 -10.31 -31.98 2.61
N ASN A 75 -10.15 -31.98 1.28
CA ASN A 75 -10.82 -32.87 0.34
C ASN A 75 -9.91 -33.18 -0.86
N GLU A 76 -10.37 -34.06 -1.75
CA GLU A 76 -9.60 -34.49 -2.92
C GLU A 76 -9.40 -33.38 -3.95
N ASP A 77 -10.39 -32.48 -4.12
CA ASP A 77 -10.30 -31.33 -5.03
C ASP A 77 -9.21 -30.36 -4.56
N MET A 78 -9.10 -30.15 -3.22
CA MET A 78 -8.00 -29.38 -2.64
C MET A 78 -6.64 -30.02 -2.92
N LEU A 79 -6.55 -31.35 -2.82
CA LEU A 79 -5.32 -32.08 -3.14
C LEU A 79 -4.94 -31.92 -4.61
N GLU A 80 -5.90 -32.11 -5.52
CA GLU A 80 -5.68 -31.92 -6.96
C GLU A 80 -5.24 -30.52 -7.29
N TYR A 81 -5.88 -29.50 -6.70
CA TYR A 81 -5.46 -28.11 -6.80
C TYR A 81 -4.02 -27.90 -6.34
N CYS A 82 -3.61 -28.45 -5.19
CA CYS A 82 -2.25 -28.34 -4.68
C CYS A 82 -1.23 -29.03 -5.61
N LEU A 83 -1.55 -30.20 -6.12
CA LEU A 83 -0.69 -30.94 -7.07
C LEU A 83 -0.53 -30.14 -8.37
N ARG A 84 -1.59 -29.54 -8.87
CA ARG A 84 -1.58 -28.71 -10.07
C ARG A 84 -0.73 -27.45 -9.89
N ASP A 85 -0.84 -26.77 -8.74
CA ASP A 85 -0.01 -25.60 -8.42
C ASP A 85 1.47 -25.97 -8.30
N THR A 86 1.78 -27.14 -7.76
CA THR A 86 3.15 -27.68 -7.67
C THR A 86 3.74 -27.96 -9.04
N GLU A 87 2.97 -28.58 -9.92
CA GLU A 87 3.41 -28.85 -11.31
C GLU A 87 3.59 -27.55 -12.11
N LEU A 88 2.68 -26.57 -11.93
CA LEU A 88 2.85 -25.25 -12.54
C LEU A 88 4.11 -24.55 -12.04
N THR A 89 4.39 -24.62 -10.73
CA THR A 89 5.61 -24.06 -10.13
C THR A 89 6.88 -24.73 -10.70
N ARG A 90 6.85 -26.05 -10.92
CA ARG A 90 7.95 -26.80 -11.56
C ARG A 90 8.21 -26.30 -12.99
N LYS A 91 7.15 -26.17 -13.80
CA LYS A 91 7.24 -25.62 -15.18
C LYS A 91 7.79 -24.19 -15.17
N LEU A 92 7.30 -23.36 -14.26
CA LEU A 92 7.76 -21.99 -14.07
C LEU A 92 9.26 -21.95 -13.73
N ALA A 93 9.70 -22.76 -12.77
CA ALA A 93 11.11 -22.82 -12.38
C ALA A 93 12.03 -23.21 -13.56
N HIS A 94 11.59 -24.15 -14.41
CA HIS A 94 12.33 -24.51 -15.61
C HIS A 94 12.42 -23.34 -16.61
N LYS A 95 11.33 -22.60 -16.80
CA LYS A 95 11.31 -21.40 -17.66
C LYS A 95 12.24 -20.31 -17.12
N LEU A 96 12.18 -20.03 -15.80
CA LEU A 96 13.00 -19.02 -15.15
C LEU A 96 14.48 -19.42 -15.11
N SER A 97 14.83 -20.70 -15.04
CA SER A 97 16.22 -21.13 -15.16
C SER A 97 16.86 -20.66 -16.49
N LYS A 98 16.12 -20.73 -17.58
CA LYS A 98 16.60 -20.24 -18.89
C LYS A 98 16.66 -18.71 -18.95
N GLU A 99 15.68 -18.02 -18.39
CA GLU A 99 15.68 -16.54 -18.34
C GLU A 99 16.80 -16.00 -17.45
N GLY A 100 17.10 -16.70 -16.36
CA GLY A 100 18.08 -16.31 -15.36
C GLY A 100 19.54 -16.59 -15.71
N GLU A 101 19.85 -17.26 -16.81
CA GLU A 101 21.24 -17.66 -17.17
C GLU A 101 22.24 -16.49 -17.19
N LYS A 102 21.77 -15.28 -17.49
CA LYS A 102 22.59 -14.06 -17.54
C LYS A 102 22.57 -13.25 -16.24
N PHE A 103 21.77 -13.67 -15.26
CA PHE A 103 21.68 -12.97 -13.98
C PHE A 103 22.68 -13.52 -12.97
N SER A 104 23.23 -12.64 -12.17
CA SER A 104 24.13 -13.01 -11.07
C SER A 104 23.35 -13.75 -9.98
N SER A 105 23.87 -14.90 -9.55
CA SER A 105 23.35 -15.63 -8.37
C SER A 105 23.38 -14.77 -7.11
N LYS A 106 24.34 -13.84 -7.01
CA LYS A 106 24.44 -12.88 -5.89
C LYS A 106 23.27 -11.93 -5.84
N SER A 107 22.75 -11.48 -6.99
CA SER A 107 21.57 -10.62 -7.04
C SER A 107 20.33 -11.33 -6.50
N TYR A 108 20.11 -12.57 -6.91
CA TYR A 108 19.02 -13.38 -6.38
C TYR A 108 19.18 -13.65 -4.87
N GLU A 109 20.39 -13.99 -4.43
CA GLU A 109 20.65 -14.23 -3.00
C GLU A 109 20.41 -12.97 -2.15
N LEU A 110 20.80 -11.79 -2.65
CA LEU A 110 20.52 -10.52 -2.00
C LEU A 110 19.01 -10.32 -1.81
N GLU A 111 18.23 -10.41 -2.88
CA GLU A 111 16.79 -10.20 -2.84
C GLU A 111 16.06 -11.20 -1.95
N ARG A 112 16.51 -12.46 -1.94
CA ARG A 112 15.98 -13.50 -1.05
C ARG A 112 16.22 -13.16 0.42
N LYS A 113 17.43 -12.68 0.77
CA LYS A 113 17.77 -12.24 2.14
C LYS A 113 16.97 -11.00 2.52
N VAL A 114 16.86 -10.02 1.62
CA VAL A 114 16.08 -8.81 1.83
C VAL A 114 14.61 -9.16 2.08
N ARG A 115 14.03 -10.08 1.29
CA ARG A 115 12.65 -10.53 1.49
C ARG A 115 12.45 -11.12 2.88
N ALA A 116 13.36 -11.99 3.34
CA ALA A 116 13.28 -12.59 4.67
C ALA A 116 13.39 -11.57 5.81
N ILE A 117 14.25 -10.55 5.65
CA ILE A 117 14.37 -9.44 6.63
C ILE A 117 13.08 -8.62 6.68
N VAL A 118 12.54 -8.26 5.52
CA VAL A 118 11.29 -7.51 5.41
C VAL A 118 10.12 -8.29 6.01
N ASP A 119 10.03 -9.60 5.77
CA ASP A 119 9.00 -10.44 6.38
C ASP A 119 9.11 -10.47 7.92
N GLN A 120 10.32 -10.46 8.45
CA GLN A 120 10.53 -10.36 9.90
C GLN A 120 10.13 -8.98 10.43
N GLN A 121 10.43 -7.91 9.70
CA GLN A 121 9.99 -6.56 10.03
C GLN A 121 8.46 -6.45 10.02
N GLU A 122 7.78 -7.00 9.01
CA GLU A 122 6.32 -7.04 8.94
C GLU A 122 5.71 -7.80 10.14
N LYS A 123 6.28 -8.95 10.52
CA LYS A 123 5.83 -9.73 11.69
C LYS A 123 6.01 -8.98 13.00
N ASN A 124 7.13 -8.30 13.17
CA ASN A 124 7.40 -7.51 14.37
C ASN A 124 6.48 -6.29 14.44
N GLY A 125 6.26 -5.60 13.33
CA GLY A 125 5.56 -4.32 13.28
C GLY A 125 6.32 -3.23 14.06
N PHE A 126 5.70 -2.06 14.13
CA PHE A 126 6.23 -0.89 14.84
C PHE A 126 5.31 -0.52 15.99
N ALA A 127 5.85 -0.23 17.16
CA ALA A 127 5.07 0.24 18.29
C ALA A 127 4.42 1.60 17.97
N PHE A 128 3.15 1.75 18.34
CA PHE A 128 2.33 2.89 17.96
C PHE A 128 1.54 3.39 19.16
N ASN A 129 1.57 4.68 19.41
CA ASN A 129 0.82 5.32 20.49
C ASN A 129 -0.63 5.57 20.05
N LEU A 130 -1.45 4.53 20.13
CA LEU A 130 -2.85 4.55 19.68
C LEU A 130 -3.66 5.65 20.39
N ARG A 131 -3.47 5.84 21.70
CA ARG A 131 -4.22 6.83 22.48
C ARG A 131 -3.94 8.25 21.99
N GLU A 132 -2.67 8.59 21.82
CA GLU A 132 -2.26 9.91 21.32
C GLU A 132 -2.70 10.12 19.87
N ALA A 133 -2.63 9.07 19.03
CA ALA A 133 -3.11 9.11 17.66
C ALA A 133 -4.61 9.43 17.56
N MET A 134 -5.44 8.83 18.43
CA MET A 134 -6.88 9.11 18.47
C MET A 134 -7.17 10.55 18.93
N SER A 135 -6.45 11.03 19.95
CA SER A 135 -6.58 12.42 20.41
C SER A 135 -6.16 13.41 19.31
N PHE A 136 -5.04 13.14 18.66
CA PHE A 136 -4.55 13.97 17.56
C PHE A 136 -5.50 13.95 16.34
N LEU A 137 -6.06 12.79 16.00
CA LEU A 137 -7.08 12.68 14.95
C LEU A 137 -8.28 13.57 15.25
N ALA A 138 -8.80 13.53 16.48
CA ALA A 138 -9.94 14.35 16.89
C ALA A 138 -9.64 15.86 16.73
N THR A 139 -8.45 16.32 17.10
CA THR A 139 -8.02 17.71 16.90
C THR A 139 -8.02 18.10 15.40
N LEU A 140 -7.49 17.23 14.53
CA LEU A 140 -7.46 17.53 13.10
C LEU A 140 -8.84 17.46 12.44
N GLU A 141 -9.73 16.60 12.93
CA GLU A 141 -11.12 16.53 12.46
C GLU A 141 -11.91 17.76 12.89
N GLU A 142 -11.66 18.30 14.09
CA GLU A 142 -12.25 19.57 14.55
C GLU A 142 -11.80 20.74 13.66
N GLU A 143 -10.50 20.89 13.41
CA GLU A 143 -9.98 21.91 12.50
C GLU A 143 -10.59 21.76 11.06
N GLN A 144 -10.73 20.53 10.59
CA GLN A 144 -11.31 20.24 9.28
C GLN A 144 -12.78 20.65 9.24
N HIS A 145 -13.53 20.36 10.30
CA HIS A 145 -14.95 20.75 10.41
C HIS A 145 -15.14 22.28 10.50
N GLU A 146 -14.24 22.98 11.20
CA GLU A 146 -14.25 24.44 11.22
C GLU A 146 -14.07 25.03 9.81
N LEU A 147 -13.14 24.49 9.01
CA LEU A 147 -12.97 24.93 7.61
C LEU A 147 -14.19 24.60 6.73
N GLU A 148 -14.86 23.48 6.97
CA GLU A 148 -16.12 23.13 6.30
C GLU A 148 -17.20 24.16 6.61
N ASN A 149 -17.36 24.55 7.88
CA ASN A 149 -18.33 25.56 8.30
C ASN A 149 -18.00 26.93 7.69
N GLN A 150 -16.76 27.38 7.75
CA GLN A 150 -16.31 28.62 7.12
C GLN A 150 -16.59 28.62 5.62
N ALA A 151 -16.36 27.49 4.94
CA ALA A 151 -16.66 27.38 3.51
C ALA A 151 -18.17 27.45 3.21
N GLN A 152 -19.02 26.89 4.07
CA GLN A 152 -20.48 27.00 3.94
C GLN A 152 -20.98 28.43 4.16
N GLU A 153 -20.39 29.18 5.07
CA GLU A 153 -20.70 30.58 5.31
C GLU A 153 -20.27 31.47 4.12
N MET A 154 -19.10 31.18 3.56
CA MET A 154 -18.49 31.95 2.47
C MET A 154 -19.18 31.69 1.13
N PHE A 155 -19.54 30.45 0.84
CA PHE A 155 -20.11 30.05 -0.44
C PHE A 155 -21.57 29.57 -0.30
N LYS A 156 -22.51 30.43 -0.69
CA LYS A 156 -23.94 30.09 -0.69
C LYS A 156 -24.21 28.83 -1.55
N PRO A 157 -25.23 28.03 -1.18
CA PRO A 157 -25.66 26.89 -2.00
C PRO A 157 -25.97 27.31 -3.44
N LYS A 158 -25.49 26.49 -4.40
CA LYS A 158 -25.78 26.72 -5.83
C LYS A 158 -27.18 26.27 -6.16
N GLU A 159 -27.96 27.18 -6.75
CA GLU A 159 -29.29 26.86 -7.25
C GLU A 159 -29.19 26.12 -8.58
N VAL A 160 -29.78 24.92 -8.65
CA VAL A 160 -29.85 24.10 -9.85
C VAL A 160 -31.32 23.88 -10.23
N GLN A 161 -31.71 24.44 -11.38
CA GLN A 161 -33.04 24.24 -11.92
C GLN A 161 -33.17 22.85 -12.51
N LEU A 162 -34.01 22.01 -11.93
CA LEU A 162 -34.43 20.72 -12.49
C LEU A 162 -35.73 20.89 -13.27
N LYS A 163 -36.13 19.91 -14.08
CA LYS A 163 -37.33 19.97 -14.90
C LYS A 163 -38.63 20.33 -14.11
N THR A 164 -38.72 19.91 -12.86
CA THR A 164 -39.94 20.04 -12.03
C THR A 164 -39.73 20.76 -10.70
N LYS A 165 -38.45 21.03 -10.30
CA LYS A 165 -38.14 21.67 -9.02
C LYS A 165 -36.78 22.35 -9.04
N VAL A 166 -36.59 23.31 -8.15
CA VAL A 166 -35.28 23.90 -7.85
C VAL A 166 -34.58 23.05 -6.76
N LYS A 167 -33.33 22.77 -6.95
CA LYS A 167 -32.47 22.08 -5.95
C LYS A 167 -31.33 23.01 -5.54
N TYR A 168 -31.19 23.22 -4.23
CA TYR A 168 -30.05 23.92 -3.66
C TYR A 168 -28.95 22.91 -3.30
N ILE A 169 -27.78 23.06 -3.90
CA ILE A 169 -26.62 22.18 -3.66
C ILE A 169 -25.64 22.96 -2.80
N PRO A 170 -25.39 22.54 -1.53
CA PRO A 170 -24.43 23.20 -0.67
C PRO A 170 -23.00 23.03 -1.26
N PHE A 171 -22.15 23.99 -0.95
CA PHE A 171 -20.74 23.91 -1.36
C PHE A 171 -20.05 22.76 -0.64
N ASN A 172 -19.34 21.94 -1.39
CA ASN A 172 -18.54 20.85 -0.84
C ASN A 172 -17.05 21.15 -1.00
N ILE A 173 -16.40 21.53 0.08
CA ILE A 173 -14.96 21.86 0.13
C ILE A 173 -14.05 20.67 -0.24
N ALA A 174 -14.54 19.42 -0.18
CA ALA A 174 -13.82 18.26 -0.67
C ALA A 174 -13.89 18.08 -2.19
N SER A 175 -14.81 18.79 -2.87
CA SER A 175 -15.04 18.67 -4.30
C SER A 175 -14.11 19.58 -5.10
N ARG A 176 -13.05 19.02 -5.67
CA ARG A 176 -12.10 19.75 -6.53
C ARG A 176 -12.79 20.50 -7.68
N LYS A 177 -13.87 19.93 -8.21
CA LYS A 177 -14.66 20.57 -9.26
C LYS A 177 -15.35 21.82 -8.75
N GLN A 178 -16.02 21.76 -7.59
CA GLN A 178 -16.70 22.93 -7.03
C GLN A 178 -15.70 23.99 -6.57
N ILE A 179 -14.54 23.59 -6.05
CA ILE A 179 -13.44 24.52 -5.73
C ILE A 179 -12.99 25.27 -6.99
N ALA A 180 -12.74 24.55 -8.10
CA ALA A 180 -12.35 25.18 -9.36
C ALA A 180 -13.40 26.20 -9.80
N GLU A 181 -14.69 25.81 -9.87
CA GLU A 181 -15.79 26.69 -10.25
C GLU A 181 -15.85 27.94 -9.38
N ARG A 182 -15.69 27.81 -8.05
CA ARG A 182 -15.75 28.98 -7.14
C ARG A 182 -14.53 29.90 -7.27
N LEU A 183 -13.33 29.34 -7.43
CA LEU A 183 -12.13 30.14 -7.64
C LEU A 183 -12.16 30.88 -9.00
N GLU A 184 -12.70 30.24 -10.04
CA GLU A 184 -12.92 30.89 -11.35
C GLU A 184 -13.91 32.05 -11.27
N GLU A 185 -15.03 31.88 -10.54
CA GLU A 185 -16.00 32.95 -10.25
C GLU A 185 -15.34 34.13 -9.52
N LEU A 186 -14.30 33.88 -8.71
CA LEU A 186 -13.50 34.92 -8.03
C LEU A 186 -12.35 35.47 -8.88
N GLY A 187 -12.21 35.01 -10.14
CA GLY A 187 -11.23 35.52 -11.09
C GLY A 187 -9.93 34.69 -11.21
N TRP A 188 -9.85 33.51 -10.56
CA TRP A 188 -8.73 32.59 -10.78
C TRP A 188 -8.78 32.01 -12.20
N LYS A 189 -7.61 31.94 -12.83
CA LYS A 189 -7.46 31.31 -14.14
C LYS A 189 -6.63 30.03 -14.00
N PRO A 190 -7.24 28.83 -14.19
CA PRO A 190 -6.52 27.58 -14.08
C PRO A 190 -5.46 27.45 -15.18
N SER A 191 -4.29 26.94 -14.81
CA SER A 191 -3.15 26.75 -15.72
C SER A 191 -2.88 25.28 -16.06
N LYS A 192 -3.48 24.33 -15.32
CA LYS A 192 -3.25 22.90 -15.51
C LYS A 192 -4.56 22.14 -15.63
N PHE A 193 -4.58 21.22 -16.58
CA PHE A 193 -5.75 20.38 -16.90
C PHE A 193 -5.35 18.92 -16.98
N THR A 194 -6.29 18.01 -16.71
CA THR A 194 -6.12 16.59 -16.99
C THR A 194 -6.24 16.32 -18.48
N ASP A 195 -5.85 15.12 -18.94
CA ASP A 195 -6.02 14.68 -20.34
C ASP A 195 -7.49 14.72 -20.82
N LYS A 196 -8.43 14.70 -19.88
CA LYS A 196 -9.87 14.82 -20.13
C LYS A 196 -10.40 16.28 -20.08
N GLY A 197 -9.51 17.27 -19.98
CA GLY A 197 -9.85 18.68 -19.93
C GLY A 197 -10.39 19.20 -18.60
N ASN A 198 -10.38 18.41 -17.52
CA ASN A 198 -10.80 18.90 -16.20
C ASN A 198 -9.69 19.72 -15.54
N VAL A 199 -10.07 20.80 -14.86
CA VAL A 199 -9.14 21.62 -14.08
C VAL A 199 -8.48 20.79 -12.99
N ILE A 200 -7.15 20.87 -12.88
CA ILE A 200 -6.40 20.23 -11.80
C ILE A 200 -6.38 21.17 -10.60
N VAL A 201 -6.98 20.73 -9.49
CA VAL A 201 -6.92 21.38 -8.19
C VAL A 201 -6.11 20.51 -7.24
N SER A 202 -4.92 20.95 -6.86
CA SER A 202 -4.05 20.29 -5.90
C SER A 202 -3.53 21.28 -4.86
N GLU A 203 -3.08 20.80 -3.72
CA GLU A 203 -2.44 21.58 -2.67
C GLU A 203 -1.31 22.46 -3.24
N GLU A 204 -0.47 21.89 -4.14
CA GLU A 204 0.62 22.61 -4.79
C GLU A 204 0.13 23.80 -5.63
N ILE A 205 -0.94 23.62 -6.40
CA ILE A 205 -1.52 24.69 -7.22
C ILE A 205 -2.16 25.74 -6.33
N LEU A 206 -2.97 25.34 -5.35
CA LEU A 206 -3.65 26.26 -4.44
C LEU A 206 -2.66 27.14 -3.67
N ASN A 207 -1.52 26.59 -3.28
CA ASN A 207 -0.44 27.35 -2.61
C ASN A 207 0.19 28.44 -3.47
N THR A 208 0.06 28.37 -4.80
CA THR A 208 0.53 29.44 -5.71
C THR A 208 -0.50 30.54 -5.92
N VAL A 209 -1.76 30.32 -5.55
CA VAL A 209 -2.86 31.26 -5.74
C VAL A 209 -2.92 32.22 -4.56
N LYS A 210 -2.76 33.53 -4.82
CA LYS A 210 -2.78 34.58 -3.79
C LYS A 210 -4.21 35.02 -3.44
N MET A 211 -5.04 34.05 -3.04
CA MET A 211 -6.43 34.28 -2.63
C MET A 211 -6.66 33.60 -1.27
N PRO A 212 -7.32 34.25 -0.31
CA PRO A 212 -7.61 33.66 1.00
C PRO A 212 -8.35 32.34 0.90
N GLU A 213 -9.31 32.24 -0.01
CA GLU A 213 -10.12 31.05 -0.28
C GLU A 213 -9.24 29.88 -0.75
N ALA A 214 -8.27 30.14 -1.62
CA ALA A 214 -7.35 29.10 -2.08
C ALA A 214 -6.47 28.56 -0.95
N GLN A 215 -6.03 29.45 -0.03
CA GLN A 215 -5.27 29.05 1.15
C GLN A 215 -6.11 28.19 2.10
N MET A 216 -7.39 28.54 2.31
CA MET A 216 -8.33 27.73 3.08
C MET A 216 -8.49 26.32 2.47
N PHE A 217 -8.70 26.23 1.15
CA PHE A 217 -8.82 24.93 0.48
C PHE A 217 -7.52 24.12 0.53
N SER A 218 -6.37 24.76 0.41
CA SER A 218 -5.07 24.11 0.57
C SER A 218 -4.91 23.53 1.98
N ARG A 219 -5.30 24.30 3.00
CA ARG A 219 -5.31 23.85 4.40
C ARG A 219 -6.22 22.65 4.60
N TYR A 220 -7.44 22.69 4.04
CA TYR A 220 -8.39 21.59 4.10
C TYR A 220 -7.81 20.30 3.48
N PHE A 221 -7.19 20.37 2.31
CA PHE A 221 -6.58 19.20 1.67
C PHE A 221 -5.40 18.63 2.47
N LEU A 222 -4.61 19.50 3.11
CA LEU A 222 -3.57 19.07 4.03
C LEU A 222 -4.15 18.27 5.20
N LEU A 223 -5.20 18.81 5.85
CA LEU A 223 -5.89 18.13 6.95
C LEU A 223 -6.49 16.81 6.50
N GLN A 224 -7.22 16.79 5.39
CA GLN A 224 -7.80 15.58 4.82
C GLN A 224 -6.73 14.48 4.59
N LYS A 225 -5.56 14.87 4.11
CA LYS A 225 -4.43 13.96 3.91
C LYS A 225 -3.87 13.43 5.25
N ARG A 226 -3.77 14.27 6.28
CA ARG A 226 -3.29 13.88 7.60
C ARG A 226 -4.29 12.99 8.34
N THR A 227 -5.56 13.36 8.33
CA THR A 227 -6.64 12.54 8.93
C THR A 227 -6.74 11.17 8.25
N GLY A 228 -6.60 11.11 6.93
CA GLY A 228 -6.57 9.85 6.19
C GLY A 228 -5.42 8.93 6.58
N LEU A 229 -4.22 9.48 6.78
CA LEU A 229 -3.07 8.71 7.28
C LEU A 229 -3.29 8.19 8.70
N LEU A 230 -3.75 9.06 9.61
CA LEU A 230 -4.02 8.69 11.01
C LEU A 230 -5.08 7.60 11.11
N LYS A 231 -6.20 7.74 10.39
CA LYS A 231 -7.25 6.71 10.34
C LYS A 231 -6.70 5.35 9.90
N ALA A 232 -5.90 5.34 8.83
CA ALA A 232 -5.29 4.11 8.33
C ALA A 232 -4.32 3.46 9.34
N TRP A 233 -3.57 4.25 10.10
CA TRP A 233 -2.66 3.74 11.13
C TRP A 233 -3.41 3.24 12.36
N ILE A 234 -4.44 3.97 12.81
CA ILE A 234 -5.31 3.60 13.93
C ILE A 234 -6.02 2.29 13.62
N GLU A 235 -6.63 2.17 12.44
CA GLU A 235 -7.33 0.95 11.98
C GLU A 235 -6.39 -0.26 11.89
N ALA A 236 -5.14 -0.04 11.48
CA ALA A 236 -4.14 -1.10 11.34
C ALA A 236 -3.45 -1.46 12.67
N CYS A 237 -3.66 -0.70 13.75
CA CYS A 237 -3.07 -0.98 15.04
C CYS A 237 -3.73 -2.21 15.66
N GLN A 238 -2.91 -3.21 16.01
CA GLN A 238 -3.39 -4.46 16.60
C GLN A 238 -3.42 -4.37 18.13
N ASP A 239 -4.01 -5.38 18.78
CA ASP A 239 -4.19 -5.44 20.23
C ASP A 239 -2.88 -5.34 21.03
N ASP A 240 -1.76 -5.72 20.41
CA ASP A 240 -0.42 -5.58 20.99
C ASP A 240 0.19 -4.17 20.88
N GLY A 241 -0.60 -3.20 20.39
CA GLY A 241 -0.16 -1.81 20.21
C GLY A 241 0.82 -1.61 19.05
N ARG A 242 0.85 -2.50 18.08
CA ARG A 242 1.76 -2.43 16.94
C ARG A 242 1.03 -2.33 15.62
N VAL A 243 1.60 -1.56 14.72
CA VAL A 243 1.13 -1.44 13.32
C VAL A 243 2.05 -2.26 12.43
N ARG A 244 1.45 -3.11 11.59
CA ARG A 244 2.15 -4.00 10.66
C ARG A 244 1.79 -3.62 9.23
N GLY A 245 2.61 -2.76 8.65
CA GLY A 245 2.48 -2.40 7.24
C GLY A 245 3.17 -3.42 6.35
N ARG A 246 2.57 -3.73 5.23
CA ARG A 246 3.12 -4.67 4.25
C ARG A 246 4.15 -3.99 3.35
N VAL A 247 5.30 -4.65 3.16
CA VAL A 247 6.37 -4.20 2.27
C VAL A 247 6.57 -5.22 1.15
N MET A 248 6.43 -4.77 -0.08
CA MET A 248 6.65 -5.60 -1.27
C MET A 248 7.99 -5.26 -1.89
N THR A 249 8.93 -6.18 -1.82
CA THR A 249 10.24 -6.07 -2.49
C THR A 249 10.07 -6.16 -4.01
N LEU A 250 10.95 -5.54 -4.78
CA LEU A 250 10.97 -5.60 -6.25
C LEU A 250 9.61 -5.21 -6.90
N ARG A 251 8.82 -4.36 -6.26
CA ARG A 251 7.45 -4.07 -6.74
C ARG A 251 7.42 -3.09 -7.91
N THR A 252 8.36 -2.17 -7.97
CA THR A 252 8.43 -1.17 -9.04
C THR A 252 9.36 -1.61 -10.17
N ILE A 253 9.18 -1.04 -11.36
CA ILE A 253 10.05 -1.31 -12.51
C ILE A 253 11.53 -0.92 -12.28
N THR A 254 11.78 -0.06 -11.30
CA THR A 254 13.13 0.35 -10.89
C THR A 254 13.69 -0.50 -9.76
N GLY A 255 13.01 -1.58 -9.34
CA GLY A 255 13.41 -2.46 -8.24
C GLY A 255 13.17 -1.90 -6.84
N ARG A 256 12.52 -0.73 -6.71
CA ARG A 256 12.19 -0.16 -5.38
C ARG A 256 11.09 -0.95 -4.70
N MET A 257 11.12 -0.94 -3.37
CA MET A 257 10.04 -1.48 -2.54
C MET A 257 8.79 -0.61 -2.62
N ALA A 258 7.62 -1.22 -2.48
CA ALA A 258 6.35 -0.54 -2.29
C ALA A 258 5.74 -0.92 -0.94
N HIS A 259 5.03 0.01 -0.34
CA HIS A 259 4.41 -0.15 0.98
C HIS A 259 2.90 0.01 0.89
N ASN A 260 2.16 -0.84 1.60
CA ASN A 260 0.70 -0.73 1.73
C ASN A 260 0.19 -1.35 3.04
N SER A 261 -1.06 -1.14 3.33
CA SER A 261 -1.86 -1.82 4.37
C SER A 261 -1.28 -1.73 5.81
N PRO A 262 -0.94 -0.58 6.34
CA PRO A 262 -0.91 0.76 5.77
C PRO A 262 0.44 1.09 5.11
N ASN A 263 0.51 2.20 4.36
CA ASN A 263 1.77 2.67 3.80
C ASN A 263 2.63 3.32 4.90
N MET A 264 3.62 2.59 5.40
CA MET A 264 4.53 3.02 6.45
C MET A 264 5.64 3.97 5.98
N ALA A 265 5.85 4.07 4.66
CA ALA A 265 6.89 4.95 4.09
C ALA A 265 6.43 6.41 3.94
N GLN A 266 5.16 6.72 4.17
CA GLN A 266 4.59 8.05 3.97
C GLN A 266 4.41 8.83 5.28
N VAL A 267 5.11 8.48 6.35
CA VAL A 267 5.12 9.31 7.56
C VAL A 267 5.68 10.69 7.22
N PRO A 268 4.94 11.79 7.50
CA PRO A 268 5.36 13.12 7.11
C PRO A 268 6.74 13.51 7.65
N ALA A 269 7.50 14.29 6.88
CA ALA A 269 8.79 14.79 7.34
C ALA A 269 8.62 15.74 8.54
N VAL A 270 9.61 15.80 9.43
CA VAL A 270 9.57 16.62 10.67
C VAL A 270 9.25 18.09 10.40
N TYR A 271 9.77 18.62 9.30
CA TYR A 271 9.58 20.02 8.90
C TYR A 271 8.26 20.28 8.14
N SER A 272 7.51 19.24 7.80
CA SER A 272 6.19 19.41 7.18
C SER A 272 5.12 19.69 8.23
N PRO A 273 4.01 20.35 7.88
CA PRO A 273 2.92 20.56 8.81
C PRO A 273 2.44 19.26 9.44
N TYR A 274 2.37 19.25 10.78
CA TYR A 274 2.04 18.07 11.61
C TYR A 274 3.04 16.90 11.49
N GLY A 275 4.23 17.15 10.96
CA GLY A 275 5.23 16.10 10.78
C GLY A 275 5.81 15.59 12.10
N LYS A 276 6.06 16.47 13.06
CA LYS A 276 6.54 16.10 14.40
C LYS A 276 5.52 15.25 15.14
N GLU A 277 4.27 15.68 15.13
CA GLU A 277 3.14 15.00 15.77
C GLU A 277 2.91 13.61 15.16
N CYS A 278 2.91 13.51 13.83
CA CYS A 278 2.80 12.22 13.17
C CYS A 278 3.95 11.27 13.50
N ARG A 279 5.17 11.79 13.66
CA ARG A 279 6.34 10.97 13.98
C ARG A 279 6.40 10.55 15.43
N SER A 280 5.98 11.39 16.36
CA SER A 280 5.93 11.06 17.79
C SER A 280 4.98 9.92 18.14
N LEU A 281 4.04 9.61 17.24
CA LEU A 281 3.15 8.45 17.40
C LEU A 281 3.86 7.09 17.25
N TRP A 282 4.99 7.08 16.53
CA TRP A 282 5.81 5.88 16.36
C TRP A 282 6.83 5.81 17.49
N THR A 283 6.77 4.74 18.26
CA THR A 283 7.52 4.58 19.49
C THR A 283 8.31 3.27 19.50
N VAL A 284 9.05 3.06 20.54
CA VAL A 284 9.75 1.81 20.81
C VAL A 284 9.15 1.14 22.04
N SER A 285 9.19 -0.20 22.09
CA SER A 285 8.62 -0.95 23.21
C SER A 285 9.39 -0.74 24.51
N ASN A 286 10.67 -0.42 24.42
CA ASN A 286 11.52 -0.09 25.57
C ASN A 286 12.44 1.09 25.19
N PRO A 287 12.11 2.32 25.63
CA PRO A 287 12.89 3.51 25.30
C PRO A 287 14.29 3.52 25.93
N ASP A 288 14.52 2.75 27.00
CA ASP A 288 15.84 2.67 27.63
C ASP A 288 16.87 1.87 26.81
N THR A 289 16.40 0.99 25.97
CA THR A 289 17.26 0.09 25.18
C THR A 289 17.11 0.23 23.66
N HIS A 290 16.10 0.95 23.20
CA HIS A 290 15.80 1.11 21.77
C HIS A 290 15.54 2.58 21.43
N VAL A 291 15.91 2.96 20.23
CA VAL A 291 15.55 4.25 19.60
C VAL A 291 14.92 3.97 18.23
N LEU A 292 14.08 4.89 17.79
CA LEU A 292 13.42 4.84 16.48
C LEU A 292 14.03 5.88 15.55
#